data_46d1d6d8827648503d111721dfe28b5c
#
_entry.id   46d1d6d8827648503d111721dfe28b5c
#
_cell.length_a   1.000
_cell.length_b   1.000
_cell.length_c   1.000
_cell.angle_alpha   90.00
_cell.angle_beta   90.00
_cell.angle_gamma   90.00
#
_symmetry.space_group_name_H-M   'P 1'
#
loop_
_entity.id
_entity.type
_entity.pdbx_description
1 polymer ?
#
loop_
_entity_poly.entity_id
_entity_poly.type
_entity_poly.pdbx_seq_one_letter_code
_entity_poly.pdbx_strand_id
1 'polypeptide(L)'
;MDISPTTAQRINRAAWTMAVLGTVVGQLHALACFQVHPDDLAASPLARAWAEPATRTLRPLLDWADGWTVYLTYGKVWAPVCVALTAAAYLVYRRRRPGGAERRLWLVTLAAYVTMTLSVVGEYFTPWTDQMFVVGMAAALVIAGSGIALGVLLLRRGFRPRTTAALLVLFLPLMVVISSVTSLGNALLPLVWGWALASRAAVRAERGARPDPGSRTAPVAPRT
;
A
#
# COMPACT_ATOMS: atom_id res chain seq x y z
N MET A 1 -10.03 22.33 -2.07
CA MET A 1 -8.72 22.45 -2.73
C MET A 1 -8.55 21.25 -3.63
N ASP A 2 -8.43 21.43 -4.95
CA ASP A 2 -8.29 20.34 -5.91
C ASP A 2 -6.81 19.99 -6.11
N ILE A 3 -6.52 18.68 -6.20
CA ILE A 3 -5.15 18.20 -6.42
C ILE A 3 -4.77 18.51 -7.88
N SER A 4 -3.65 19.21 -8.10
CA SER A 4 -3.18 19.52 -9.46
C SER A 4 -2.86 18.23 -10.24
N PRO A 5 -3.01 18.24 -11.57
CA PRO A 5 -2.68 17.08 -12.40
C PRO A 5 -1.22 16.61 -12.27
N THR A 6 -0.29 17.58 -12.09
CA THR A 6 1.13 17.27 -11.86
C THR A 6 1.35 16.58 -10.53
N THR A 7 0.70 17.03 -9.47
CA THR A 7 0.74 16.37 -8.14
C THR A 7 0.14 14.95 -8.20
N ALA A 8 -1.00 14.80 -8.87
CA ALA A 8 -1.63 13.48 -9.05
C ALA A 8 -0.71 12.49 -9.78
N GLN A 9 0.03 12.95 -10.81
CA GLN A 9 1.02 12.12 -11.51
C GLN A 9 2.21 11.75 -10.63
N ARG A 10 2.70 12.68 -9.80
CA ARG A 10 3.79 12.41 -8.84
C ARG A 10 3.37 11.37 -7.82
N ILE A 11 2.17 11.52 -7.22
CA ILE A 11 1.61 10.53 -6.28
C ILE A 11 1.50 9.15 -6.94
N ASN A 12 0.95 9.08 -8.16
CA ASN A 12 0.83 7.81 -8.87
C ASN A 12 2.20 7.17 -9.16
N ARG A 13 3.20 7.94 -9.59
CA ARG A 13 4.57 7.42 -9.79
C ARG A 13 5.15 6.89 -8.48
N ALA A 14 5.06 7.68 -7.40
CA ALA A 14 5.53 7.28 -6.08
C ALA A 14 4.85 5.98 -5.62
N ALA A 15 3.53 5.86 -5.78
CA ALA A 15 2.79 4.64 -5.41
C ALA A 15 3.30 3.40 -6.16
N TRP A 16 3.55 3.51 -7.47
CA TRP A 16 4.12 2.41 -8.26
C TRP A 16 5.55 2.07 -7.87
N THR A 17 6.42 3.08 -7.71
CA THR A 17 7.81 2.87 -7.28
C THR A 17 7.84 2.19 -5.92
N MET A 18 7.03 2.67 -4.96
CA MET A 18 6.98 2.09 -3.62
C MET A 18 6.33 0.70 -3.59
N ALA A 19 5.39 0.40 -4.48
CA ALA A 19 4.85 -0.95 -4.64
C ALA A 19 5.95 -1.95 -5.08
N VAL A 20 6.76 -1.57 -6.05
CA VAL A 20 7.90 -2.39 -6.51
C VAL A 20 8.96 -2.52 -5.41
N LEU A 21 9.41 -1.40 -4.83
CA LEU A 21 10.42 -1.40 -3.76
C LEU A 21 9.95 -2.19 -2.53
N GLY A 22 8.70 -1.98 -2.09
CA GLY A 22 8.11 -2.74 -0.99
C GLY A 22 8.06 -4.23 -1.28
N THR A 23 7.75 -4.62 -2.53
CA THR A 23 7.75 -6.04 -2.91
C THR A 23 9.15 -6.64 -2.85
N VAL A 24 10.17 -5.96 -3.35
CA VAL A 24 11.55 -6.50 -3.40
C VAL A 24 12.20 -6.43 -2.01
N VAL A 25 12.26 -5.24 -1.40
CA VAL A 25 12.92 -5.04 -0.11
C VAL A 25 12.14 -5.68 1.04
N GLY A 26 10.81 -5.78 0.90
CA GLY A 26 9.96 -6.51 1.85
C GLY A 26 10.31 -8.01 1.96
N GLN A 27 10.83 -8.64 0.89
CA GLN A 27 11.32 -10.03 1.01
C GLN A 27 12.64 -10.09 1.80
N LEU A 28 13.55 -9.12 1.60
CA LEU A 28 14.77 -9.02 2.41
C LEU A 28 14.43 -8.75 3.89
N HIS A 29 13.46 -7.88 4.14
CA HIS A 29 12.94 -7.65 5.49
C HIS A 29 12.35 -8.92 6.12
N ALA A 30 11.58 -9.71 5.36
CA ALA A 30 11.03 -10.97 5.84
C ALA A 30 12.13 -11.98 6.20
N LEU A 31 13.17 -12.09 5.36
CA LEU A 31 14.32 -12.96 5.66
C LEU A 31 15.08 -12.48 6.90
N ALA A 32 15.30 -11.19 7.06
CA ALA A 32 15.91 -10.62 8.25
C ALA A 32 15.03 -10.81 9.51
N CYS A 33 13.71 -10.72 9.38
CA CYS A 33 12.75 -11.02 10.45
C CYS A 33 12.92 -12.47 10.96
N PHE A 34 13.06 -13.44 10.07
CA PHE A 34 13.28 -14.83 10.44
C PHE A 34 14.64 -15.11 11.10
N GLN A 35 15.66 -14.26 10.86
CA GLN A 35 16.92 -14.34 11.58
C GLN A 35 16.79 -13.84 13.04
N VAL A 36 15.96 -12.85 13.27
CA VAL A 36 15.70 -12.27 14.60
C VAL A 36 14.67 -13.11 15.37
N HIS A 37 13.69 -13.68 14.67
CA HIS A 37 12.61 -14.50 15.22
C HIS A 37 12.60 -15.91 14.58
N PRO A 38 13.57 -16.77 14.92
CA PRO A 38 13.69 -18.10 14.31
C PRO A 38 12.50 -19.03 14.60
N ASP A 39 11.79 -18.79 15.69
CA ASP A 39 10.59 -19.57 16.06
C ASP A 39 9.45 -19.38 15.04
N ASP A 40 9.30 -18.19 14.48
CA ASP A 40 8.32 -17.90 13.42
C ASP A 40 8.60 -18.73 12.15
N LEU A 41 9.89 -18.86 11.80
CA LEU A 41 10.30 -19.70 10.68
C LEU A 41 10.06 -21.18 10.99
N ALA A 42 10.37 -21.63 12.22
CA ALA A 42 10.18 -23.00 12.64
C ALA A 42 8.70 -23.42 12.64
N ALA A 43 7.80 -22.50 12.98
CA ALA A 43 6.36 -22.74 13.02
C ALA A 43 5.70 -22.89 11.62
N SER A 44 6.35 -22.41 10.54
CA SER A 44 5.76 -22.41 9.20
C SER A 44 6.56 -23.24 8.19
N PRO A 45 6.11 -24.46 7.82
CA PRO A 45 6.76 -25.25 6.77
C PRO A 45 6.84 -24.54 5.42
N LEU A 46 5.81 -23.75 5.07
CA LEU A 46 5.80 -22.97 3.83
C LEU A 46 6.83 -21.85 3.85
N ALA A 47 6.97 -21.15 4.98
CA ALA A 47 8.01 -20.14 5.14
C ALA A 47 9.40 -20.76 4.99
N ARG A 48 9.67 -21.88 5.64
CA ARG A 48 10.96 -22.60 5.54
C ARG A 48 11.30 -23.00 4.10
N ALA A 49 10.33 -23.51 3.35
CA ALA A 49 10.55 -23.97 1.98
C ALA A 49 11.14 -22.92 1.04
N TRP A 50 10.80 -21.64 1.23
CA TRP A 50 11.37 -20.56 0.41
C TRP A 50 12.49 -19.80 1.13
N ALA A 51 12.35 -19.57 2.44
CA ALA A 51 13.28 -18.69 3.16
C ALA A 51 14.65 -19.34 3.36
N GLU A 52 14.74 -20.64 3.63
CA GLU A 52 16.03 -21.33 3.81
C GLU A 52 16.93 -21.25 2.55
N PRO A 53 16.45 -21.60 1.33
CA PRO A 53 17.27 -21.45 0.13
C PRO A 53 17.55 -19.96 -0.20
N ALA A 54 16.58 -19.07 0.02
CA ALA A 54 16.77 -17.64 -0.21
C ALA A 54 17.82 -17.04 0.74
N THR A 55 17.78 -17.37 2.04
CA THR A 55 18.79 -16.90 3.01
C THR A 55 20.19 -17.37 2.62
N ARG A 56 20.35 -18.60 2.18
CA ARG A 56 21.66 -19.12 1.70
C ARG A 56 22.18 -18.33 0.51
N THR A 57 21.32 -18.04 -0.46
CA THR A 57 21.68 -17.33 -1.69
C THR A 57 21.92 -15.84 -1.45
N LEU A 58 21.15 -15.21 -0.57
CA LEU A 58 21.19 -13.77 -0.28
C LEU A 58 22.02 -13.44 0.96
N ARG A 59 22.82 -14.41 1.45
CA ARG A 59 23.66 -14.25 2.63
C ARG A 59 24.45 -12.94 2.67
N PRO A 60 25.12 -12.49 1.59
CA PRO A 60 25.85 -11.22 1.61
C PRO A 60 25.00 -9.99 1.90
N LEU A 61 23.69 -10.05 1.62
CA LEU A 61 22.72 -8.99 1.91
C LEU A 61 22.13 -9.09 3.32
N LEU A 62 22.29 -10.22 3.99
CA LEU A 62 21.69 -10.48 5.30
C LEU A 62 22.71 -10.51 6.45
N ASP A 63 23.99 -10.81 6.18
CA ASP A 63 25.04 -11.00 7.18
C ASP A 63 26.05 -9.83 7.21
N TRP A 64 25.67 -8.63 6.74
CA TRP A 64 26.56 -7.46 6.72
C TRP A 64 26.64 -6.73 8.07
N ALA A 65 25.73 -7.01 8.98
CA ALA A 65 25.69 -6.52 10.36
C ALA A 65 24.99 -7.55 11.26
N ASP A 66 24.80 -7.24 12.53
CA ASP A 66 23.97 -8.06 13.42
C ASP A 66 22.51 -8.12 12.93
N GLY A 67 21.80 -9.20 13.28
CA GLY A 67 20.46 -9.46 12.77
C GLY A 67 19.43 -8.34 13.04
N TRP A 68 19.51 -7.69 14.23
CA TRP A 68 18.64 -6.57 14.57
C TRP A 68 18.88 -5.36 13.65
N THR A 69 20.14 -4.99 13.43
CA THR A 69 20.52 -3.88 12.55
C THR A 69 20.03 -4.13 11.12
N VAL A 70 20.19 -5.35 10.61
CA VAL A 70 19.71 -5.75 9.27
C VAL A 70 18.20 -5.67 9.20
N TYR A 71 17.51 -6.24 10.17
CA TYR A 71 16.03 -6.20 10.27
C TYR A 71 15.48 -4.77 10.27
N LEU A 72 15.98 -3.94 11.18
CA LEU A 72 15.53 -2.54 11.27
C LEU A 72 15.85 -1.75 9.99
N THR A 73 17.00 -2.02 9.37
CA THR A 73 17.40 -1.30 8.15
C THR A 73 16.48 -1.62 6.97
N TYR A 74 16.17 -2.89 6.74
CA TYR A 74 15.22 -3.25 5.68
C TYR A 74 13.79 -2.85 6.04
N GLY A 75 13.42 -2.87 7.32
CA GLY A 75 12.11 -2.43 7.80
C GLY A 75 11.81 -0.96 7.52
N LYS A 76 12.83 -0.10 7.44
CA LYS A 76 12.68 1.33 7.10
C LYS A 76 12.00 1.56 5.75
N VAL A 77 12.01 0.60 4.82
CA VAL A 77 11.30 0.70 3.53
C VAL A 77 9.79 0.86 3.71
N TRP A 78 9.24 0.31 4.79
CA TRP A 78 7.80 0.38 5.01
C TRP A 78 7.29 1.80 5.28
N ALA A 79 8.11 2.70 5.81
CA ALA A 79 7.71 4.09 6.04
C ALA A 79 7.34 4.81 4.73
N PRO A 80 8.23 4.94 3.73
CA PRO A 80 7.85 5.54 2.45
C PRO A 80 6.78 4.73 1.69
N VAL A 81 6.70 3.41 1.86
CA VAL A 81 5.64 2.58 1.28
C VAL A 81 4.28 2.97 1.87
N CYS A 82 4.15 3.09 3.20
CA CYS A 82 2.91 3.50 3.86
C CYS A 82 2.51 4.95 3.52
N VAL A 83 3.48 5.86 3.41
CA VAL A 83 3.23 7.24 2.94
C VAL A 83 2.65 7.23 1.52
N ALA A 84 3.25 6.47 0.60
CA ALA A 84 2.79 6.39 -0.78
C ALA A 84 1.42 5.73 -0.91
N LEU A 85 1.15 4.66 -0.12
CA LEU A 85 -0.15 4.01 0.00
C LEU A 85 -1.22 5.01 0.46
N THR A 86 -0.94 5.74 1.54
CA THR A 86 -1.86 6.74 2.11
C THR A 86 -2.14 7.87 1.11
N ALA A 87 -1.10 8.38 0.44
CA ALA A 87 -1.23 9.43 -0.57
C ALA A 87 -2.03 8.96 -1.79
N ALA A 88 -1.82 7.72 -2.26
CA ALA A 88 -2.57 7.15 -3.38
C ALA A 88 -4.05 6.95 -3.02
N ALA A 89 -4.35 6.42 -1.83
CA ALA A 89 -5.72 6.28 -1.34
C ALA A 89 -6.39 7.65 -1.20
N TYR A 90 -5.70 8.65 -0.65
CA TYR A 90 -6.19 10.02 -0.54
C TYR A 90 -6.46 10.66 -1.90
N LEU A 91 -5.59 10.46 -2.90
CA LEU A 91 -5.81 10.92 -4.27
C LEU A 91 -7.12 10.37 -4.83
N VAL A 92 -7.35 9.06 -4.69
CA VAL A 92 -8.57 8.39 -5.16
C VAL A 92 -9.81 8.93 -4.42
N TYR A 93 -9.74 9.09 -3.08
CA TYR A 93 -10.79 9.70 -2.27
C TYR A 93 -11.17 11.09 -2.79
N ARG A 94 -10.18 11.95 -3.01
CA ARG A 94 -10.40 13.34 -3.49
C ARG A 94 -11.06 13.36 -4.88
N ARG A 95 -10.66 12.46 -5.76
CA ARG A 95 -11.22 12.36 -7.13
C ARG A 95 -12.65 11.81 -7.13
N ARG A 96 -12.92 10.87 -6.23
CA ARG A 96 -14.23 10.23 -6.15
C ARG A 96 -15.29 11.15 -5.52
N ARG A 97 -14.90 12.06 -4.64
CA ARG A 97 -15.81 12.98 -3.91
C ARG A 97 -16.97 12.23 -3.25
N PRO A 98 -16.72 11.21 -2.42
CA PRO A 98 -17.77 10.40 -1.84
C PRO A 98 -18.64 11.20 -0.88
N GLY A 99 -19.93 10.83 -0.77
CA GLY A 99 -20.88 11.40 0.18
C GLY A 99 -21.43 10.37 1.17
N GLY A 100 -22.11 10.84 2.22
CA GLY A 100 -22.82 9.99 3.18
C GLY A 100 -21.95 8.92 3.86
N ALA A 101 -22.47 7.69 3.92
CA ALA A 101 -21.79 6.57 4.57
C ALA A 101 -20.44 6.21 3.89
N GLU A 102 -20.33 6.34 2.56
CA GLU A 102 -19.09 6.09 1.85
C GLU A 102 -17.98 7.04 2.33
N ARG A 103 -18.29 8.33 2.50
CA ARG A 103 -17.34 9.32 3.02
C ARG A 103 -16.82 8.95 4.41
N ARG A 104 -17.72 8.48 5.29
CA ARG A 104 -17.33 8.05 6.64
C ARG A 104 -16.35 6.88 6.61
N LEU A 105 -16.65 5.84 5.80
CA LEU A 105 -15.76 4.69 5.64
C LEU A 105 -14.40 5.10 5.07
N TRP A 106 -14.37 5.99 4.07
CA TRP A 106 -13.11 6.53 3.54
C TRP A 106 -12.29 7.24 4.60
N LEU A 107 -12.92 8.09 5.43
CA LEU A 107 -12.22 8.83 6.47
C LEU A 107 -11.65 7.91 7.54
N VAL A 108 -12.40 6.87 7.97
CA VAL A 108 -11.92 5.87 8.92
C VAL A 108 -10.73 5.10 8.32
N THR A 109 -10.84 4.64 7.08
CA THR A 109 -9.76 3.91 6.41
C THR A 109 -8.52 4.77 6.21
N LEU A 110 -8.67 6.04 5.81
CA LEU A 110 -7.55 6.97 5.67
C LEU A 110 -6.88 7.30 7.01
N ALA A 111 -7.67 7.50 8.07
CA ALA A 111 -7.13 7.69 9.41
C ALA A 111 -6.31 6.48 9.86
N ALA A 112 -6.82 5.26 9.61
CA ALA A 112 -6.10 4.05 9.92
C ALA A 112 -4.80 3.89 9.10
N TYR A 113 -4.77 4.31 7.82
CA TYR A 113 -3.53 4.36 7.03
C TYR A 113 -2.52 5.37 7.58
N VAL A 114 -2.98 6.55 8.04
CA VAL A 114 -2.11 7.52 8.71
C VAL A 114 -1.56 6.95 10.00
N THR A 115 -2.39 6.33 10.84
CA THR A 115 -1.96 5.67 12.09
C THR A 115 -0.95 4.56 11.79
N MET A 116 -1.18 3.72 10.78
CA MET A 116 -0.23 2.70 10.34
C MET A 116 1.10 3.33 9.90
N THR A 117 1.06 4.43 9.15
CA THR A 117 2.28 5.14 8.72
C THR A 117 3.07 5.66 9.92
N LEU A 118 2.40 6.25 10.90
CA LEU A 118 3.04 6.75 12.13
C LEU A 118 3.61 5.60 12.97
N SER A 119 2.88 4.49 13.06
CA SER A 119 3.33 3.28 13.73
C SER A 119 4.63 2.75 13.11
N VAL A 120 4.67 2.58 11.80
CA VAL A 120 5.86 2.11 11.07
C VAL A 120 7.04 3.06 11.24
N VAL A 121 6.81 4.37 11.20
CA VAL A 121 7.87 5.36 11.48
C VAL A 121 8.36 5.21 12.93
N GLY A 122 7.46 5.08 13.88
CA GLY A 122 7.82 4.87 15.28
C GLY A 122 8.59 3.57 15.51
N GLU A 123 8.18 2.48 14.87
CA GLU A 123 8.79 1.14 15.00
C GLU A 123 10.24 1.12 14.50
N TYR A 124 10.51 1.68 13.30
CA TYR A 124 11.82 1.54 12.66
C TYR A 124 12.77 2.72 12.84
N PHE A 125 12.31 3.86 13.39
CA PHE A 125 13.12 5.07 13.52
C PHE A 125 13.22 5.61 14.96
N THR A 126 12.53 4.97 15.92
CA THR A 126 12.56 5.37 17.34
C THR A 126 12.83 4.16 18.23
N PRO A 127 13.16 4.36 19.52
CA PRO A 127 13.35 3.25 20.45
C PRO A 127 12.04 2.59 20.90
N TRP A 128 10.87 3.02 20.40
CA TRP A 128 9.54 2.52 20.80
C TRP A 128 9.02 1.40 19.89
N THR A 129 9.91 0.52 19.44
CA THR A 129 9.61 -0.54 18.48
C THR A 129 8.36 -1.35 18.88
N ASP A 130 8.35 -1.91 20.09
CA ASP A 130 7.26 -2.79 20.54
C ASP A 130 5.93 -2.04 20.71
N GLN A 131 5.97 -0.85 21.29
CA GLN A 131 4.77 -0.03 21.48
C GLN A 131 4.15 0.37 20.14
N MET A 132 5.00 0.76 19.19
CA MET A 132 4.56 1.16 17.85
C MET A 132 4.08 -0.04 17.03
N PHE A 133 4.66 -1.22 17.20
CA PHE A 133 4.14 -2.46 16.64
C PHE A 133 2.70 -2.73 17.10
N VAL A 134 2.41 -2.61 18.40
CA VAL A 134 1.04 -2.77 18.93
C VAL A 134 0.07 -1.75 18.31
N VAL A 135 0.49 -0.49 18.15
CA VAL A 135 -0.32 0.54 17.46
C VAL A 135 -0.56 0.14 16.00
N GLY A 136 0.46 -0.40 15.32
CA GLY A 136 0.36 -0.91 13.95
C GLY A 136 -0.63 -2.06 13.83
N MET A 137 -0.61 -3.02 14.77
CA MET A 137 -1.58 -4.11 14.81
C MET A 137 -3.02 -3.61 14.99
N ALA A 138 -3.25 -2.65 15.88
CA ALA A 138 -4.56 -2.05 16.04
C ALA A 138 -5.01 -1.31 14.76
N ALA A 139 -4.10 -0.57 14.11
CA ALA A 139 -4.39 0.08 12.84
C ALA A 139 -4.71 -0.95 11.73
N ALA A 140 -4.00 -2.09 11.67
CA ALA A 140 -4.26 -3.15 10.70
C ALA A 140 -5.66 -3.75 10.85
N LEU A 141 -6.13 -3.96 12.08
CA LEU A 141 -7.49 -4.43 12.35
C LEU A 141 -8.55 -3.41 11.89
N VAL A 142 -8.33 -2.13 12.14
CA VAL A 142 -9.22 -1.05 11.67
C VAL A 142 -9.21 -0.99 10.14
N ILE A 143 -8.04 -1.12 9.49
CA ILE A 143 -7.89 -1.19 8.03
C ILE A 143 -8.69 -2.39 7.50
N ALA A 144 -8.57 -3.56 8.12
CA ALA A 144 -9.28 -4.75 7.70
C ALA A 144 -10.81 -4.55 7.77
N GLY A 145 -11.32 -4.12 8.92
CA GLY A 145 -12.77 -3.94 9.11
C GLY A 145 -13.35 -2.83 8.20
N SER A 146 -12.73 -1.65 8.21
CA SER A 146 -13.18 -0.53 7.36
C SER A 146 -12.94 -0.81 5.87
N GLY A 147 -11.85 -1.50 5.53
CA GLY A 147 -11.51 -1.90 4.17
C GLY A 147 -12.52 -2.87 3.57
N ILE A 148 -12.94 -3.89 4.31
CA ILE A 148 -14.01 -4.80 3.88
C ILE A 148 -15.28 -4.03 3.58
N ALA A 149 -15.74 -3.21 4.53
CA ALA A 149 -16.96 -2.42 4.36
C ALA A 149 -16.87 -1.45 3.17
N LEU A 150 -15.74 -0.74 3.05
CA LEU A 150 -15.47 0.16 1.93
C LEU A 150 -15.38 -0.62 0.60
N GLY A 151 -14.66 -1.73 0.56
CA GLY A 151 -14.48 -2.56 -0.63
C GLY A 151 -15.82 -3.09 -1.17
N VAL A 152 -16.68 -3.63 -0.29
CA VAL A 152 -18.03 -4.07 -0.65
C VAL A 152 -18.84 -2.92 -1.22
N LEU A 153 -18.82 -1.74 -0.58
CA LEU A 153 -19.55 -0.57 -1.05
C LEU A 153 -19.03 -0.09 -2.41
N LEU A 154 -17.70 -0.08 -2.60
CA LEU A 154 -17.07 0.27 -3.87
C LEU A 154 -17.45 -0.69 -5.00
N LEU A 155 -17.48 -2.01 -4.74
CA LEU A 155 -17.92 -3.02 -5.72
C LEU A 155 -19.39 -2.79 -6.12
N ARG A 156 -20.28 -2.59 -5.14
CA ARG A 156 -21.69 -2.31 -5.37
C ARG A 156 -21.93 -1.02 -6.17
N ARG A 157 -21.06 -0.03 -6.03
CA ARG A 157 -21.12 1.26 -6.76
C ARG A 157 -20.33 1.27 -8.07
N GLY A 158 -19.90 0.12 -8.57
CA GLY A 158 -19.22 -0.01 -9.86
C GLY A 158 -17.85 0.66 -9.91
N PHE A 159 -17.15 0.76 -8.77
CA PHE A 159 -15.79 1.33 -8.71
C PHE A 159 -14.84 0.59 -9.65
N ARG A 160 -13.98 1.34 -10.31
CA ARG A 160 -12.92 0.81 -11.16
C ARG A 160 -11.56 1.37 -10.76
N PRO A 161 -10.50 0.55 -10.70
CA PRO A 161 -10.48 -0.89 -11.03
C PRO A 161 -11.13 -1.75 -9.93
N ARG A 162 -11.89 -2.76 -10.32
CA ARG A 162 -12.53 -3.71 -9.38
C ARG A 162 -11.52 -4.46 -8.51
N THR A 163 -10.31 -4.66 -9.03
CA THR A 163 -9.20 -5.31 -8.31
C THR A 163 -8.90 -4.62 -6.99
N THR A 164 -8.85 -3.28 -6.96
CA THR A 164 -8.61 -2.53 -5.71
C THR A 164 -9.69 -2.81 -4.68
N ALA A 165 -10.96 -2.78 -5.08
CA ALA A 165 -12.06 -3.06 -4.17
C ALA A 165 -12.07 -4.53 -3.69
N ALA A 166 -11.71 -5.48 -4.56
CA ALA A 166 -11.56 -6.89 -4.19
C ALA A 166 -10.41 -7.09 -3.19
N LEU A 167 -9.26 -6.44 -3.40
CA LEU A 167 -8.13 -6.50 -2.47
C LEU A 167 -8.46 -5.91 -1.09
N LEU A 168 -9.31 -4.88 -1.03
CA LEU A 168 -9.82 -4.35 0.24
C LEU A 168 -10.69 -5.39 0.96
N VAL A 169 -11.61 -6.06 0.24
CA VAL A 169 -12.47 -7.11 0.82
C VAL A 169 -11.66 -8.31 1.28
N LEU A 170 -10.65 -8.68 0.51
CA LEU A 170 -9.81 -9.86 0.78
C LEU A 170 -8.62 -9.54 1.70
N PHE A 171 -8.48 -8.30 2.17
CA PHE A 171 -7.28 -7.89 2.91
C PHE A 171 -7.04 -8.76 4.16
N LEU A 172 -8.06 -9.02 4.95
CA LEU A 172 -7.91 -9.82 6.17
C LEU A 172 -7.42 -11.26 5.88
N PRO A 173 -8.05 -12.07 5.01
CA PRO A 173 -7.53 -13.39 4.68
C PRO A 173 -6.15 -13.33 4.01
N LEU A 174 -5.88 -12.34 3.16
CA LEU A 174 -4.55 -12.16 2.56
C LEU A 174 -3.50 -11.80 3.61
N MET A 175 -3.84 -10.94 4.58
CA MET A 175 -2.97 -10.61 5.69
C MET A 175 -2.56 -11.85 6.47
N VAL A 176 -3.51 -12.71 6.83
CA VAL A 176 -3.23 -13.96 7.57
C VAL A 176 -2.33 -14.88 6.74
N VAL A 177 -2.66 -15.11 5.46
CA VAL A 177 -1.88 -16.00 4.60
C VAL A 177 -0.47 -15.47 4.35
N ILE A 178 -0.34 -14.18 4.03
CA ILE A 178 0.96 -13.58 3.73
C ILE A 178 1.84 -13.53 4.97
N SER A 179 1.29 -13.13 6.13
CA SER A 179 2.08 -13.06 7.36
C SER A 179 2.50 -14.44 7.88
N SER A 180 1.74 -15.51 7.61
CA SER A 180 2.14 -16.87 7.96
C SER A 180 3.25 -17.45 7.07
N VAL A 181 3.51 -16.83 5.92
CA VAL A 181 4.51 -17.32 4.96
C VAL A 181 5.73 -16.39 4.87
N THR A 182 5.54 -15.10 5.17
CA THR A 182 6.60 -14.09 5.05
C THR A 182 6.72 -13.28 6.35
N SER A 183 6.40 -11.98 6.30
CA SER A 183 6.35 -11.11 7.46
C SER A 183 5.09 -10.26 7.44
N LEU A 184 4.71 -9.72 8.58
CA LEU A 184 3.52 -8.87 8.69
C LEU A 184 3.62 -7.62 7.80
N GLY A 185 4.82 -7.06 7.59
CA GLY A 185 5.01 -5.94 6.66
C GLY A 185 4.56 -6.28 5.24
N ASN A 186 4.89 -7.47 4.74
CA ASN A 186 4.47 -7.93 3.42
C ASN A 186 2.94 -8.06 3.28
N ALA A 187 2.22 -8.22 4.38
CA ALA A 187 0.76 -8.26 4.37
C ALA A 187 0.11 -6.96 3.88
N LEU A 188 0.82 -5.83 3.89
CA LEU A 188 0.34 -4.57 3.33
C LEU A 188 0.44 -4.51 1.79
N LEU A 189 1.25 -5.36 1.15
CA LEU A 189 1.49 -5.32 -0.30
C LEU A 189 0.22 -5.36 -1.16
N PRO A 190 -0.80 -6.19 -0.86
CA PRO A 190 -2.06 -6.17 -1.61
C PRO A 190 -2.72 -4.80 -1.65
N LEU A 191 -2.70 -4.05 -0.53
CA LEU A 191 -3.25 -2.70 -0.45
C LEU A 191 -2.39 -1.70 -1.22
N VAL A 192 -1.07 -1.81 -1.11
CA VAL A 192 -0.12 -0.94 -1.84
C VAL A 192 -0.35 -1.06 -3.34
N TRP A 193 -0.39 -2.27 -3.88
CA TRP A 193 -0.69 -2.53 -5.28
C TRP A 193 -2.11 -2.11 -5.67
N GLY A 194 -3.10 -2.38 -4.81
CA GLY A 194 -4.48 -1.98 -5.02
C GLY A 194 -4.61 -0.47 -5.22
N TRP A 195 -4.01 0.33 -4.34
CA TRP A 195 -4.07 1.78 -4.45
C TRP A 195 -3.18 2.36 -5.55
N ALA A 196 -2.06 1.72 -5.89
CA ALA A 196 -1.27 2.09 -7.07
C ALA A 196 -2.09 1.92 -8.36
N LEU A 197 -2.83 0.83 -8.50
CA LEU A 197 -3.75 0.58 -9.63
C LEU A 197 -4.87 1.63 -9.68
N ALA A 198 -5.51 1.92 -8.55
CA ALA A 198 -6.60 2.89 -8.47
C ALA A 198 -6.12 4.32 -8.79
N SER A 199 -4.95 4.72 -8.27
CA SER A 199 -4.36 6.03 -8.57
C SER A 199 -4.04 6.18 -10.05
N ARG A 200 -3.53 5.13 -10.70
CA ARG A 200 -3.28 5.11 -12.15
C ARG A 200 -4.57 5.27 -12.95
N ALA A 201 -5.63 4.57 -12.56
CA ALA A 201 -6.94 4.70 -13.21
C ALA A 201 -7.50 6.11 -13.07
N ALA A 202 -7.40 6.72 -11.88
CA ALA A 202 -7.83 8.09 -11.63
C ALA A 202 -7.07 9.12 -12.50
N VAL A 203 -5.74 8.98 -12.63
CA VAL A 203 -4.92 9.86 -13.48
C VAL A 203 -5.23 9.69 -14.97
N ARG A 204 -5.50 8.46 -15.43
CA ARG A 204 -5.87 8.19 -16.83
C ARG A 204 -7.22 8.78 -17.21
N ALA A 205 -8.22 8.66 -16.32
CA ALA A 205 -9.55 9.22 -16.55
C ALA A 205 -9.52 10.74 -16.78
N GLU A 206 -8.62 11.45 -16.07
CA GLU A 206 -8.45 12.90 -16.28
C GLU A 206 -7.85 13.26 -17.63
N ARG A 207 -6.90 12.43 -18.12
CA ARG A 207 -6.29 12.69 -19.42
C ARG A 207 -7.29 12.51 -20.56
N GLY A 208 -8.16 11.49 -20.46
CA GLY A 208 -9.19 11.22 -21.44
C GLY A 208 -10.35 12.25 -21.43
N ALA A 209 -10.56 12.94 -20.30
CA ALA A 209 -11.59 13.98 -20.19
C ALA A 209 -11.16 15.35 -20.69
N ARG A 210 -9.87 15.57 -21.03
CA ARG A 210 -9.39 16.81 -21.62
C ARG A 210 -9.71 16.83 -23.11
N PRO A 211 -10.45 17.85 -23.63
CA PRO A 211 -10.66 18.02 -25.06
C PRO A 211 -9.31 18.15 -25.77
N ASP A 212 -9.18 17.48 -26.90
CA ASP A 212 -8.01 17.61 -27.75
C ASP A 212 -7.85 19.10 -28.16
N PRO A 213 -6.71 19.75 -27.85
CA PRO A 213 -6.50 21.15 -28.22
C PRO A 213 -6.60 21.41 -29.74
N GLY A 214 -6.49 20.34 -30.56
CA GLY A 214 -6.67 20.39 -32.01
C GLY A 214 -8.13 20.38 -32.52
N SER A 215 -9.11 20.07 -31.64
CA SER A 215 -10.53 19.99 -32.03
C SER A 215 -11.29 21.33 -31.96
N ARG A 216 -10.59 22.47 -31.82
CA ARG A 216 -11.22 23.77 -32.04
C ARG A 216 -11.62 23.85 -33.50
N THR A 217 -12.87 23.52 -33.77
CA THR A 217 -13.58 23.73 -35.02
C THR A 217 -13.12 25.05 -35.66
N ALA A 218 -12.65 24.94 -36.92
CA ALA A 218 -12.44 26.09 -37.76
C ALA A 218 -13.70 26.97 -37.72
N PRO A 219 -13.60 28.29 -37.62
CA PRO A 219 -14.77 29.16 -37.61
C PRO A 219 -15.57 28.91 -38.90
N VAL A 220 -16.83 28.50 -38.75
CA VAL A 220 -17.75 28.38 -39.89
C VAL A 220 -17.84 29.75 -40.53
N ALA A 221 -17.27 29.88 -41.75
CA ALA A 221 -17.38 31.09 -42.53
C ALA A 221 -18.87 31.44 -42.76
N PRO A 222 -19.31 32.67 -42.56
CA PRO A 222 -20.69 33.06 -42.84
C PRO A 222 -20.97 32.84 -44.32
N ARG A 223 -22.01 32.05 -44.61
CA ARG A 223 -22.56 31.94 -45.97
C ARG A 223 -23.23 33.26 -46.30
N THR A 224 -22.66 34.04 -47.20
CA THR A 224 -23.28 35.18 -47.88
C THR A 224 -24.26 34.71 -48.95
#